data_99d84fa13fef6df6fe58660f368cb156
#
_entry.id   99d84fa13fef6df6fe58660f368cb156
#
_cell.length_a   1.000
_cell.length_b   1.000
_cell.length_c   1.000
_cell.angle_alpha   90.00
_cell.angle_beta   90.00
_cell.angle_gamma   90.00
#
_symmetry.space_group_name_H-M   'P 1'
#
loop_
_entity.id
_entity.type
_entity.pdbx_description
1 polymer ?
#
loop_
_entity_poly.entity_id
_entity_poly.type
_entity_poly.pdbx_seq_one_letter_code
_entity_poly.pdbx_strand_id
1 'polypeptide(L)'
;SRGLGDVYKRQFYDMENLTSDCYPLLAPRVRRGTVQALSGVQAICARDRLCWVQNQVLHINGASMEAYMPSVNIKAGEKQLVSMGAYLCIFPDGIYFNTEDYSDNGYMGHENTVDAAETPISVSLCLADGQALTLSFSQAAQPESPSNGQYWLDTSGSLHTIKQWAEASGQWVSVPTVYVKLAANGIGKGFKQYDGIEISGLSGNEQLKKLNGSQILYGADESSIVIVGLIDQAAEVTSGTVKTARRVPDMDFITECGNRLWGCKYGVADGKTVNELQAGRF
;
A
#
# COMPACT_ATOMS: atom_id res chain seq x y z
N SER A 1 -43.44 -28.84 28.71
CA SER A 1 -42.45 -28.10 27.96
C SER A 1 -41.20 -27.84 28.82
N ARG A 2 -40.10 -28.47 28.45
CA ARG A 2 -38.80 -28.19 29.09
C ARG A 2 -38.34 -26.83 28.60
N GLY A 3 -38.33 -25.86 29.48
CA GLY A 3 -37.88 -24.51 29.17
C GLY A 3 -36.37 -24.40 28.97
N LEU A 4 -35.92 -23.36 28.28
CA LEU A 4 -34.51 -23.03 28.03
C LEU A 4 -33.61 -23.11 29.29
N GLY A 5 -34.18 -22.85 30.48
CA GLY A 5 -33.48 -22.93 31.75
C GLY A 5 -32.94 -24.32 32.13
N ASP A 6 -33.54 -25.42 31.61
CA ASP A 6 -33.05 -26.77 31.86
C ASP A 6 -31.85 -27.14 30.96
N VAL A 7 -31.71 -26.49 29.82
CA VAL A 7 -30.56 -26.67 28.92
C VAL A 7 -29.29 -26.07 29.51
N TYR A 8 -29.43 -24.89 30.11
CA TYR A 8 -28.29 -24.20 30.73
C TYR A 8 -27.79 -24.86 32.01
N LYS A 9 -28.67 -25.52 32.76
CA LYS A 9 -28.29 -26.28 33.96
C LYS A 9 -27.43 -27.52 33.70
N ARG A 10 -27.34 -27.94 32.46
CA ARG A 10 -26.53 -29.10 32.02
C ARG A 10 -25.28 -28.72 31.22
N GLN A 11 -25.00 -27.43 31.08
CA GLN A 11 -23.77 -26.94 30.45
C GLN A 11 -22.71 -26.71 31.52
N PHE A 12 -21.49 -27.10 31.20
CA PHE A 12 -20.35 -26.71 32.02
C PHE A 12 -20.10 -25.21 31.84
N TYR A 13 -20.04 -24.50 32.95
CA TYR A 13 -19.74 -23.07 32.95
C TYR A 13 -18.25 -22.81 32.53
N ASP A 14 -17.39 -23.71 32.95
CA ASP A 14 -15.98 -23.70 32.62
C ASP A 14 -15.45 -25.13 32.53
N MET A 15 -14.52 -25.41 31.63
CA MET A 15 -13.86 -26.70 31.46
C MET A 15 -12.36 -26.51 31.37
N GLU A 16 -11.64 -26.97 32.34
CA GLU A 16 -10.18 -26.97 32.32
C GLU A 16 -9.65 -28.39 32.01
N ASN A 17 -8.79 -28.49 30.98
CA ASN A 17 -8.14 -29.73 30.56
C ASN A 17 -9.07 -30.89 30.11
N LEU A 18 -10.32 -30.58 29.74
CA LEU A 18 -11.29 -31.53 29.17
C LEU A 18 -11.57 -31.17 27.72
N THR A 19 -11.97 -32.17 26.93
CA THR A 19 -12.41 -31.99 25.54
C THR A 19 -13.68 -32.79 25.28
N SER A 20 -14.51 -32.30 24.40
CA SER A 20 -15.72 -32.98 23.88
C SER A 20 -15.47 -33.71 22.56
N ASP A 21 -14.22 -33.82 22.09
CA ASP A 21 -13.88 -34.44 20.80
C ASP A 21 -14.34 -35.91 20.69
N CYS A 22 -14.57 -36.55 21.82
CA CYS A 22 -15.09 -37.92 21.92
C CYS A 22 -16.57 -37.96 22.33
N TYR A 23 -17.39 -36.98 21.90
CA TYR A 23 -18.82 -36.95 22.26
C TYR A 23 -19.49 -38.31 22.07
N PRO A 24 -20.34 -38.81 23.00
CA PRO A 24 -20.90 -38.05 24.17
C PRO A 24 -20.05 -38.09 25.44
N LEU A 25 -18.83 -38.56 25.39
CA LEU A 25 -17.94 -38.63 26.55
C LEU A 25 -17.10 -37.36 26.66
N LEU A 26 -16.96 -36.84 27.85
CA LEU A 26 -15.92 -35.87 28.20
C LEU A 26 -14.63 -36.63 28.50
N ALA A 27 -13.60 -36.36 27.74
CA ALA A 27 -12.29 -36.97 27.93
C ALA A 27 -11.28 -35.94 28.41
N PRO A 28 -10.26 -36.37 29.18
CA PRO A 28 -9.12 -35.51 29.46
C PRO A 28 -8.43 -35.12 28.15
N ARG A 29 -8.01 -33.86 28.06
CA ARG A 29 -7.22 -33.39 26.92
C ARG A 29 -5.96 -34.22 26.80
N VAL A 30 -5.68 -34.74 25.61
CA VAL A 30 -4.47 -35.47 25.32
C VAL A 30 -3.25 -34.61 25.69
N ARG A 31 -2.27 -35.18 26.35
CA ARG A 31 -1.03 -34.51 26.72
C ARG A 31 -0.36 -33.98 25.47
N ARG A 32 -0.04 -32.66 25.47
CA ARG A 32 0.73 -32.06 24.38
C ARG A 32 2.12 -32.71 24.33
N GLY A 33 2.43 -33.37 23.23
CA GLY A 33 3.77 -33.86 22.93
C GLY A 33 4.66 -32.72 22.45
N THR A 34 5.96 -32.92 22.53
CA THR A 34 6.94 -32.07 21.85
C THR A 34 7.11 -32.60 20.44
N VAL A 35 6.73 -31.79 19.43
CA VAL A 35 6.93 -32.18 18.03
C VAL A 35 8.36 -31.90 17.60
N GLN A 36 8.88 -30.75 17.97
CA GLN A 36 10.24 -30.32 17.66
C GLN A 36 10.69 -29.28 18.70
N ALA A 37 11.91 -29.34 19.15
CA ALA A 37 12.53 -28.29 19.96
C ALA A 37 13.21 -27.30 18.99
N LEU A 38 12.83 -26.03 19.05
CA LEU A 38 13.44 -24.94 18.28
C LEU A 38 14.06 -23.94 19.26
N SER A 39 15.22 -23.41 18.93
CA SER A 39 15.89 -22.33 19.68
C SER A 39 16.03 -21.09 18.78
N GLY A 40 15.98 -19.88 19.36
CA GLY A 40 16.13 -18.65 18.62
C GLY A 40 14.97 -18.35 17.64
N VAL A 41 13.77 -18.84 17.97
CA VAL A 41 12.56 -18.56 17.17
C VAL A 41 12.12 -17.13 17.40
N GLN A 42 11.97 -16.39 16.31
CA GLN A 42 11.57 -14.99 16.29
C GLN A 42 10.09 -14.81 15.99
N ALA A 43 9.48 -15.71 15.23
CA ALA A 43 8.05 -15.76 14.94
C ALA A 43 7.63 -17.15 14.47
N ILE A 44 6.34 -17.45 14.60
CA ILE A 44 5.72 -18.68 14.10
C ILE A 44 4.33 -18.38 13.56
N CYS A 45 3.97 -19.01 12.46
CA CYS A 45 2.66 -18.93 11.85
C CYS A 45 2.25 -20.33 11.36
N ALA A 46 1.07 -20.75 11.74
CA ALA A 46 0.44 -21.96 11.19
C ALA A 46 -0.57 -21.55 10.13
N ARG A 47 -0.35 -22.06 8.95
CA ARG A 47 -1.24 -21.94 7.80
C ARG A 47 -1.54 -23.37 7.31
N ASP A 48 -1.55 -23.63 6.00
CA ASP A 48 -1.53 -24.98 5.45
C ASP A 48 -0.23 -25.71 5.79
N ARG A 49 0.80 -24.94 6.11
CA ARG A 49 2.14 -25.39 6.50
C ARG A 49 2.61 -24.62 7.73
N LEU A 50 3.46 -25.25 8.52
CA LEU A 50 4.11 -24.58 9.61
C LEU A 50 5.24 -23.71 9.08
N CYS A 51 5.17 -22.41 9.35
CA CYS A 51 6.16 -21.41 8.97
C CYS A 51 6.73 -20.75 10.22
N TRP A 52 8.05 -20.53 10.26
CA TRP A 52 8.69 -19.81 11.36
C TRP A 52 9.93 -19.06 10.88
N VAL A 53 10.31 -18.04 11.63
CA VAL A 53 11.61 -17.38 11.50
C VAL A 53 12.48 -17.84 12.66
N GLN A 54 13.64 -18.35 12.35
CA GLN A 54 14.62 -18.81 13.32
C GLN A 54 16.01 -18.33 12.93
N ASN A 55 16.70 -17.67 13.86
CA ASN A 55 18.03 -17.11 13.61
C ASN A 55 18.10 -16.29 12.31
N GLN A 56 17.07 -15.45 12.07
CA GLN A 56 16.96 -14.58 10.89
C GLN A 56 16.76 -15.33 9.56
N VAL A 57 16.34 -16.59 9.61
CA VAL A 57 16.05 -17.41 8.43
C VAL A 57 14.59 -17.83 8.47
N LEU A 58 13.90 -17.67 7.36
CA LEU A 58 12.53 -18.18 7.17
C LEU A 58 12.59 -19.69 6.89
N HIS A 59 11.76 -20.42 7.61
CA HIS A 59 11.57 -21.86 7.42
C HIS A 59 10.11 -22.16 7.08
N ILE A 60 9.89 -23.03 6.11
CA ILE A 60 8.57 -23.53 5.73
C ILE A 60 8.62 -25.06 5.77
N ASN A 61 7.80 -25.65 6.63
CA ASN A 61 7.71 -27.11 6.78
C ASN A 61 9.06 -27.80 7.07
N GLY A 62 9.96 -27.11 7.78
CA GLY A 62 11.29 -27.59 8.11
C GLY A 62 12.39 -27.24 7.12
N ALA A 63 12.06 -26.79 5.92
CA ALA A 63 13.04 -26.36 4.93
C ALA A 63 13.41 -24.88 5.12
N SER A 64 14.71 -24.56 5.02
CA SER A 64 15.20 -23.18 4.97
C SER A 64 14.86 -22.53 3.64
N MET A 65 14.38 -21.28 3.69
CA MET A 65 14.11 -20.48 2.50
C MET A 65 15.26 -19.52 2.13
N GLU A 66 16.38 -19.58 2.83
CA GLU A 66 17.53 -18.69 2.65
C GLU A 66 18.02 -18.64 1.19
N ALA A 67 18.12 -19.78 0.53
CA ALA A 67 18.58 -19.87 -0.86
C ALA A 67 17.64 -19.17 -1.88
N TYR A 68 16.37 -19.02 -1.52
CA TYR A 68 15.36 -18.35 -2.36
C TYR A 68 15.27 -16.84 -2.11
N MET A 69 15.89 -16.35 -1.02
CA MET A 69 15.79 -14.95 -0.59
C MET A 69 17.18 -14.25 -0.57
N PRO A 70 17.99 -14.32 -1.66
CA PRO A 70 19.37 -13.82 -1.64
C PRO A 70 19.47 -12.30 -1.47
N SER A 71 18.42 -11.56 -1.81
CA SER A 71 18.38 -10.08 -1.75
C SER A 71 17.62 -9.56 -0.54
N VAL A 72 17.19 -10.43 0.37
CA VAL A 72 16.37 -10.09 1.53
C VAL A 72 17.11 -10.44 2.81
N ASN A 73 17.13 -9.52 3.76
CA ASN A 73 17.78 -9.72 5.05
C ASN A 73 16.75 -9.55 6.19
N ILE A 74 16.43 -10.65 6.86
CA ILE A 74 15.59 -10.63 8.06
C ILE A 74 16.46 -10.17 9.23
N LYS A 75 16.06 -9.11 9.91
CA LYS A 75 16.81 -8.53 11.04
C LYS A 75 16.64 -9.37 12.31
N ALA A 76 17.52 -9.16 13.27
CA ALA A 76 17.38 -9.71 14.61
C ALA A 76 16.15 -9.15 15.34
N GLY A 77 15.72 -9.80 16.43
CA GLY A 77 14.59 -9.40 17.27
C GLY A 77 13.29 -10.15 16.94
N GLU A 78 12.26 -9.88 17.72
CA GLU A 78 10.93 -10.47 17.54
C GLU A 78 10.34 -10.09 16.18
N LYS A 79 9.59 -11.01 15.60
CA LYS A 79 8.91 -10.83 14.33
C LYS A 79 7.43 -11.22 14.46
N GLN A 80 6.63 -10.72 13.55
CA GLN A 80 5.29 -11.21 13.32
C GLN A 80 5.21 -11.76 11.90
N LEU A 81 4.71 -13.00 11.81
CA LEU A 81 4.40 -13.62 10.52
C LEU A 81 2.89 -13.55 10.30
N VAL A 82 2.51 -12.97 9.17
CA VAL A 82 1.10 -12.87 8.76
C VAL A 82 0.95 -13.42 7.37
N SER A 83 0.00 -14.32 7.18
CA SER A 83 -0.29 -14.86 5.85
C SER A 83 -1.44 -14.09 5.20
N MET A 84 -1.28 -13.72 3.94
CA MET A 84 -2.29 -13.05 3.12
C MET A 84 -2.31 -13.69 1.73
N GLY A 85 -3.35 -14.44 1.42
CA GLY A 85 -3.38 -15.22 0.18
C GLY A 85 -2.16 -16.15 0.08
N ALA A 86 -1.41 -16.16 -1.00
CA ALA A 86 -0.17 -16.92 -1.17
C ALA A 86 1.02 -16.31 -0.42
N TYR A 87 0.91 -15.08 0.04
CA TYR A 87 2.02 -14.36 0.63
C TYR A 87 2.14 -14.58 2.13
N LEU A 88 3.36 -14.74 2.59
CA LEU A 88 3.77 -14.70 3.98
C LEU A 88 4.54 -13.40 4.22
N CYS A 89 4.02 -12.58 5.12
CA CYS A 89 4.56 -11.25 5.41
C CYS A 89 5.31 -11.27 6.73
N ILE A 90 6.50 -10.68 6.76
CA ILE A 90 7.41 -10.64 7.93
C ILE A 90 7.53 -9.20 8.40
N PHE A 91 7.03 -8.92 9.60
CA PHE A 91 7.11 -7.61 10.24
C PHE A 91 8.01 -7.64 11.48
N PRO A 92 8.64 -6.51 11.85
CA PRO A 92 8.54 -5.18 11.23
C PRO A 92 9.42 -4.98 10.00
N ASP A 93 10.10 -6.01 9.50
CA ASP A 93 11.06 -5.87 8.39
C ASP A 93 10.42 -5.50 7.06
N GLY A 94 9.08 -5.62 6.95
CA GLY A 94 8.35 -5.29 5.73
C GLY A 94 8.71 -6.19 4.55
N ILE A 95 8.95 -7.48 4.83
CA ILE A 95 9.34 -8.50 3.84
C ILE A 95 8.12 -9.31 3.46
N TYR A 96 8.01 -9.70 2.20
CA TYR A 96 7.04 -10.66 1.72
C TYR A 96 7.72 -11.87 1.05
N PHE A 97 7.08 -13.01 1.14
CA PHE A 97 7.49 -14.26 0.50
C PHE A 97 6.27 -14.98 -0.05
N ASN A 98 6.28 -15.28 -1.35
CA ASN A 98 5.21 -16.04 -1.99
C ASN A 98 5.43 -17.54 -1.78
N THR A 99 4.51 -18.22 -1.09
CA THR A 99 4.62 -19.64 -0.76
C THR A 99 4.26 -20.56 -1.91
N GLU A 100 3.74 -20.04 -3.01
CA GLU A 100 3.42 -20.77 -4.23
C GLU A 100 4.49 -20.57 -5.31
N ASP A 101 5.18 -19.42 -5.28
CA ASP A 101 6.30 -19.08 -6.16
C ASP A 101 7.46 -18.50 -5.35
N TYR A 102 8.43 -19.33 -5.01
CA TYR A 102 9.57 -18.94 -4.17
C TYR A 102 10.51 -17.91 -4.81
N SER A 103 10.37 -17.65 -6.10
CA SER A 103 11.12 -16.57 -6.77
C SER A 103 10.50 -15.18 -6.53
N ASP A 104 9.22 -15.13 -6.14
CA ASP A 104 8.50 -13.91 -5.82
C ASP A 104 8.62 -13.58 -4.33
N ASN A 105 9.67 -12.87 -3.98
CA ASN A 105 9.92 -12.40 -2.63
C ASN A 105 10.68 -11.06 -2.65
N GLY A 106 10.63 -10.32 -1.55
CA GLY A 106 11.29 -9.02 -1.47
C GLY A 106 10.82 -8.15 -0.31
N TYR A 107 11.07 -6.86 -0.45
CA TYR A 107 10.57 -5.85 0.48
C TYR A 107 9.26 -5.25 -0.05
N MET A 108 8.28 -5.10 0.85
CA MET A 108 7.02 -4.42 0.54
C MET A 108 7.22 -2.92 0.30
N GLY A 109 8.13 -2.31 1.05
CA GLY A 109 8.54 -0.92 0.85
C GLY A 109 9.45 -0.78 -0.36
N HIS A 110 9.31 0.33 -1.09
CA HIS A 110 10.15 0.67 -2.23
C HIS A 110 10.33 2.18 -2.31
N GLU A 111 11.53 2.65 -2.59
CA GLU A 111 11.83 4.08 -2.74
C GLU A 111 12.67 4.32 -3.99
N ASN A 112 12.25 5.28 -4.80
CA ASN A 112 13.07 5.85 -5.86
C ASN A 112 13.51 7.27 -5.47
N THR A 113 14.71 7.62 -5.85
CA THR A 113 15.28 8.95 -5.63
C THR A 113 15.79 9.48 -6.97
N VAL A 114 15.33 10.68 -7.34
CA VAL A 114 15.74 11.38 -8.56
C VAL A 114 16.38 12.69 -8.17
N ASP A 115 17.63 12.91 -8.56
CA ASP A 115 18.28 14.22 -8.49
C ASP A 115 17.82 15.05 -9.70
N ALA A 116 17.00 16.05 -9.44
CA ALA A 116 16.41 16.87 -10.49
C ALA A 116 17.44 17.80 -11.18
N ALA A 117 18.62 18.00 -10.60
CA ALA A 117 19.69 18.74 -11.25
C ALA A 117 20.39 17.91 -12.33
N GLU A 118 20.51 16.60 -12.13
CA GLU A 118 21.09 15.68 -13.09
C GLU A 118 20.03 15.14 -14.08
N THR A 119 18.83 14.91 -13.59
CA THR A 119 17.70 14.36 -14.37
C THR A 119 16.47 15.22 -14.14
N PRO A 120 16.26 16.27 -14.94
CA PRO A 120 15.11 17.14 -14.82
C PRO A 120 13.79 16.38 -14.88
N ILE A 121 12.82 16.74 -14.03
CA ILE A 121 11.53 16.08 -13.96
C ILE A 121 10.52 16.95 -14.70
N SER A 122 10.02 16.47 -15.81
CA SER A 122 8.95 17.14 -16.53
C SER A 122 7.60 16.86 -15.88
N VAL A 123 6.78 17.91 -15.75
CA VAL A 123 5.45 17.85 -15.14
C VAL A 123 4.45 18.43 -16.11
N SER A 124 3.47 17.63 -16.51
CA SER A 124 2.49 18.02 -17.55
C SER A 124 1.10 17.47 -17.25
N LEU A 125 0.08 18.15 -17.74
CA LEU A 125 -1.30 17.64 -17.72
C LEU A 125 -1.42 16.42 -18.64
N CYS A 126 -2.18 15.44 -18.18
CA CYS A 126 -2.43 14.23 -18.96
C CYS A 126 -3.85 13.69 -18.73
N LEU A 127 -4.22 12.69 -19.50
CA LEU A 127 -5.38 11.83 -19.27
C LEU A 127 -5.01 10.70 -18.28
N ALA A 128 -5.99 9.94 -17.83
CA ALA A 128 -5.77 8.84 -16.90
C ALA A 128 -4.80 7.75 -17.41
N ASP A 129 -4.70 7.60 -18.73
CA ASP A 129 -3.79 6.67 -19.41
C ASP A 129 -2.38 7.26 -19.64
N GLY A 130 -2.13 8.48 -19.16
CA GLY A 130 -0.84 9.17 -19.31
C GLY A 130 -0.62 9.85 -20.64
N GLN A 131 -1.61 9.85 -21.56
CA GLN A 131 -1.55 10.64 -22.79
C GLN A 131 -1.66 12.13 -22.48
N ALA A 132 -0.92 12.96 -23.23
CA ALA A 132 -0.90 14.41 -23.00
C ALA A 132 -2.30 15.04 -23.13
N LEU A 133 -2.70 15.84 -22.16
CA LEU A 133 -3.87 16.69 -22.23
C LEU A 133 -3.42 18.09 -22.65
N THR A 134 -3.81 18.51 -23.85
CA THR A 134 -3.46 19.83 -24.38
C THR A 134 -4.59 20.82 -24.12
N LEU A 135 -4.30 21.88 -23.40
CA LEU A 135 -5.22 23.00 -23.20
C LEU A 135 -5.31 23.83 -24.48
N SER A 136 -6.53 24.01 -25.00
CA SER A 136 -6.79 24.91 -26.13
C SER A 136 -6.94 26.35 -25.66
N PHE A 137 -7.40 26.51 -24.43
CA PHE A 137 -7.63 27.81 -23.80
C PHE A 137 -7.19 27.81 -22.34
N SER A 138 -6.63 28.96 -21.91
CA SER A 138 -6.29 29.21 -20.51
C SER A 138 -6.62 30.68 -20.21
N GLN A 139 -7.82 30.93 -19.68
CA GLN A 139 -8.33 32.28 -19.46
C GLN A 139 -9.53 32.28 -18.50
N ALA A 140 -9.84 33.46 -17.94
CA ALA A 140 -10.96 33.63 -17.03
C ALA A 140 -12.32 33.74 -17.74
N ALA A 141 -12.33 34.33 -18.95
CA ALA A 141 -13.55 34.43 -19.73
C ALA A 141 -13.82 33.12 -20.50
N GLN A 142 -15.10 32.79 -20.63
CA GLN A 142 -15.50 31.63 -21.44
C GLN A 142 -15.05 31.80 -22.89
N PRO A 143 -14.33 30.80 -23.47
CA PRO A 143 -13.90 30.86 -24.86
C PRO A 143 -15.09 30.88 -25.82
N GLU A 144 -14.94 31.69 -26.87
CA GLU A 144 -15.92 31.78 -27.97
C GLU A 144 -15.57 30.78 -29.08
N SER A 145 -16.60 30.23 -29.73
CA SER A 145 -16.46 29.32 -30.89
C SER A 145 -15.54 28.11 -30.67
N PRO A 146 -15.72 27.33 -29.59
CA PRO A 146 -14.92 26.13 -29.37
C PRO A 146 -15.29 25.01 -30.34
N SER A 147 -14.36 24.07 -30.55
CA SER A 147 -14.58 22.81 -31.27
C SER A 147 -14.76 21.66 -30.27
N ASN A 148 -15.47 20.61 -30.72
CA ASN A 148 -15.76 19.46 -29.87
C ASN A 148 -14.49 18.84 -29.27
N GLY A 149 -14.55 18.56 -27.98
CA GLY A 149 -13.44 17.90 -27.26
C GLY A 149 -12.30 18.82 -26.81
N GLN A 150 -12.30 20.11 -27.18
CA GLN A 150 -11.30 21.07 -26.72
C GLN A 150 -11.36 21.28 -25.21
N TYR A 151 -10.18 21.48 -24.59
CA TYR A 151 -10.04 21.73 -23.16
C TYR A 151 -9.76 23.21 -22.88
N TRP A 152 -10.40 23.72 -21.86
CA TRP A 152 -10.23 25.07 -21.34
C TRP A 152 -9.89 25.01 -19.84
N LEU A 153 -8.78 25.67 -19.49
CA LEU A 153 -8.47 25.98 -18.09
C LEU A 153 -9.19 27.28 -17.72
N ASP A 154 -10.24 27.16 -16.93
CA ASP A 154 -10.98 28.28 -16.37
C ASP A 154 -10.26 28.83 -15.16
N THR A 155 -9.75 30.05 -15.31
CA THR A 155 -9.01 30.80 -14.29
C THR A 155 -9.82 31.89 -13.62
N SER A 156 -11.13 31.89 -13.77
CA SER A 156 -12.03 32.92 -13.22
C SER A 156 -12.12 32.87 -11.69
N GLY A 157 -11.95 31.71 -11.10
CA GLY A 157 -12.02 31.50 -9.67
C GLY A 157 -10.63 31.37 -9.00
N SER A 158 -10.61 31.40 -7.67
CA SER A 158 -9.40 31.11 -6.90
C SER A 158 -8.92 29.64 -7.04
N LEU A 159 -9.84 28.75 -7.36
CA LEU A 159 -9.55 27.37 -7.73
C LEU A 159 -9.79 27.23 -9.23
N HIS A 160 -8.73 27.00 -9.98
CA HIS A 160 -8.80 26.77 -11.40
C HIS A 160 -9.44 25.40 -11.69
N THR A 161 -10.18 25.31 -12.79
CA THR A 161 -10.84 24.06 -13.21
C THR A 161 -10.64 23.80 -14.69
N ILE A 162 -10.52 22.52 -15.06
CA ILE A 162 -10.50 22.15 -16.48
C ILE A 162 -11.91 21.80 -16.93
N LYS A 163 -12.30 22.35 -18.06
CA LYS A 163 -13.57 22.09 -18.73
C LYS A 163 -13.32 21.58 -20.14
N GLN A 164 -14.18 20.69 -20.61
CA GLN A 164 -14.18 20.18 -21.97
C GLN A 164 -15.43 20.63 -22.71
N TRP A 165 -15.29 21.08 -23.96
CA TRP A 165 -16.42 21.42 -24.78
C TRP A 165 -17.16 20.18 -25.26
N ALA A 166 -18.42 20.09 -24.95
CA ALA A 166 -19.34 19.05 -25.41
C ALA A 166 -20.31 19.67 -26.47
N GLU A 167 -20.00 19.44 -27.73
CA GLU A 167 -20.78 19.98 -28.85
C GLU A 167 -22.25 19.52 -28.81
N ALA A 168 -22.49 18.28 -28.43
CA ALA A 168 -23.83 17.70 -28.31
C ALA A 168 -24.74 18.45 -27.34
N SER A 169 -24.20 19.08 -26.31
CA SER A 169 -24.95 19.91 -25.34
C SER A 169 -24.76 21.41 -25.55
N GLY A 170 -23.78 21.79 -26.37
CA GLY A 170 -23.42 23.20 -26.57
C GLY A 170 -22.87 23.86 -25.30
N GLN A 171 -22.20 23.11 -24.44
CA GLN A 171 -21.75 23.57 -23.12
C GLN A 171 -20.34 23.12 -22.79
N TRP A 172 -19.67 23.92 -21.97
CA TRP A 172 -18.44 23.54 -21.28
C TRP A 172 -18.76 22.68 -20.06
N VAL A 173 -18.30 21.42 -20.06
CA VAL A 173 -18.53 20.46 -19.00
C VAL A 173 -17.26 20.35 -18.16
N SER A 174 -17.39 20.48 -16.85
CA SER A 174 -16.24 20.32 -15.94
C SER A 174 -15.68 18.90 -16.00
N VAL A 175 -14.36 18.79 -16.10
CA VAL A 175 -13.63 17.52 -15.99
C VAL A 175 -13.48 17.21 -14.49
N PRO A 176 -14.12 16.14 -13.98
CA PRO A 176 -14.21 15.92 -12.54
C PRO A 176 -12.87 15.49 -11.92
N THR A 177 -12.00 14.85 -12.71
CA THR A 177 -10.68 14.41 -12.25
C THR A 177 -9.64 14.77 -13.30
N VAL A 178 -8.63 15.47 -12.88
CA VAL A 178 -7.50 15.90 -13.71
C VAL A 178 -6.26 15.16 -13.27
N TYR A 179 -5.42 14.79 -14.21
CA TYR A 179 -4.21 14.04 -13.97
C TYR A 179 -2.98 14.82 -14.40
N VAL A 180 -1.90 14.54 -13.68
CA VAL A 180 -0.57 15.09 -13.94
C VAL A 180 0.39 13.93 -14.12
N LYS A 181 1.19 14.01 -15.18
CA LYS A 181 2.30 13.11 -15.44
C LYS A 181 3.60 13.76 -14.96
N LEU A 182 4.32 13.04 -14.12
CA LEU A 182 5.70 13.34 -13.77
C LEU A 182 6.58 12.37 -14.55
N ALA A 183 7.55 12.87 -15.31
CA ALA A 183 8.42 12.04 -16.11
C ALA A 183 9.89 12.39 -15.86
N ALA A 184 10.63 11.38 -15.45
CA ALA A 184 12.08 11.37 -15.26
C ALA A 184 12.56 9.93 -15.19
N ASN A 185 13.78 9.65 -15.64
CA ASN A 185 14.32 8.30 -15.56
C ASN A 185 14.37 7.79 -14.11
N GLY A 186 13.79 6.61 -13.87
CA GLY A 186 13.76 5.94 -12.56
C GLY A 186 12.64 6.39 -11.62
N ILE A 187 11.88 7.45 -11.91
CA ILE A 187 10.87 8.00 -11.00
C ILE A 187 9.75 7.01 -10.66
N GLY A 188 9.38 6.15 -11.59
CA GLY A 188 8.30 5.16 -11.42
C GLY A 188 8.77 3.72 -11.36
N LYS A 189 10.08 3.48 -11.33
CA LYS A 189 10.67 2.14 -11.31
C LYS A 189 10.15 1.32 -10.14
N GLY A 190 9.70 0.08 -10.41
CA GLY A 190 9.21 -0.86 -9.39
C GLY A 190 7.82 -0.56 -8.85
N PHE A 191 7.14 0.48 -9.35
CA PHE A 191 5.74 0.75 -9.04
C PHE A 191 4.81 0.20 -10.12
N LYS A 192 3.56 0.00 -9.72
CA LYS A 192 2.47 -0.45 -10.60
C LYS A 192 1.29 0.51 -10.51
N GLN A 193 0.41 0.42 -11.48
CA GLN A 193 -0.87 1.12 -11.44
C GLN A 193 -1.64 0.79 -10.15
N TYR A 194 -2.21 1.80 -9.52
CA TYR A 194 -2.93 1.77 -8.25
C TYR A 194 -2.07 1.53 -7.00
N ASP A 195 -0.75 1.56 -7.10
CA ASP A 195 0.09 1.67 -5.91
C ASP A 195 -0.17 3.00 -5.20
N GLY A 196 -0.23 2.94 -3.88
CA GLY A 196 -0.21 4.12 -3.02
C GLY A 196 1.24 4.50 -2.72
N ILE A 197 1.64 5.71 -3.06
CA ILE A 197 2.99 6.22 -2.80
C ILE A 197 2.96 7.56 -2.07
N GLU A 198 4.09 7.91 -1.48
CA GLU A 198 4.37 9.25 -0.98
C GLU A 198 5.38 9.93 -1.89
N ILE A 199 5.06 11.13 -2.35
CA ILE A 199 5.96 11.97 -3.14
C ILE A 199 6.50 13.08 -2.23
N SER A 200 7.79 13.36 -2.32
CA SER A 200 8.41 14.45 -1.59
C SER A 200 9.53 15.10 -2.39
N GLY A 201 9.81 16.36 -2.09
CA GLY A 201 10.88 17.11 -2.72
C GLY A 201 10.51 17.83 -4.01
N LEU A 202 9.28 17.72 -4.51
CA LEU A 202 8.82 18.57 -5.61
C LEU A 202 8.85 20.03 -5.15
N SER A 203 9.60 20.84 -5.87
CA SER A 203 9.83 22.26 -5.59
C SER A 203 9.39 23.13 -6.77
N GLY A 204 9.35 24.45 -6.56
CA GLY A 204 8.91 25.40 -7.56
C GLY A 204 7.68 26.17 -7.12
N ASN A 205 6.68 26.28 -7.99
CA ASN A 205 5.44 27.00 -7.68
C ASN A 205 4.53 26.21 -6.72
N GLU A 206 3.52 26.87 -6.18
CA GLU A 206 2.60 26.27 -5.20
C GLU A 206 1.81 25.07 -5.75
N GLN A 207 1.57 25.02 -7.06
CA GLN A 207 0.88 23.90 -7.68
C GLN A 207 1.76 22.64 -7.69
N LEU A 208 3.04 22.77 -8.00
CA LEU A 208 4.01 21.66 -7.93
C LEU A 208 4.18 21.17 -6.49
N LYS A 209 4.27 22.08 -5.52
CA LYS A 209 4.37 21.72 -4.10
C LYS A 209 3.16 20.93 -3.60
N LYS A 210 1.95 21.22 -4.11
CA LYS A 210 0.73 20.49 -3.78
C LYS A 210 0.69 19.05 -4.30
N LEU A 211 1.55 18.68 -5.25
CA LEU A 211 1.68 17.30 -5.73
C LEU A 211 2.47 16.41 -4.76
N ASN A 212 3.20 17.01 -3.78
CA ASN A 212 3.82 16.24 -2.71
C ASN A 212 2.76 15.63 -1.77
N GLY A 213 3.16 14.58 -1.06
CA GLY A 213 2.33 13.85 -0.12
C GLY A 213 1.85 12.51 -0.67
N SER A 214 0.79 11.98 -0.06
CA SER A 214 0.24 10.67 -0.43
C SER A 214 -0.53 10.75 -1.74
N GLN A 215 -0.19 9.90 -2.68
CA GLN A 215 -0.75 9.84 -4.03
C GLN A 215 -1.10 8.39 -4.39
N ILE A 216 -2.10 8.24 -5.25
CA ILE A 216 -2.40 6.95 -5.91
C ILE A 216 -1.93 7.06 -7.36
N LEU A 217 -1.22 6.06 -7.84
CA LEU A 217 -0.73 5.99 -9.21
C LEU A 217 -1.84 5.50 -10.14
N TYR A 218 -2.21 6.30 -11.13
CA TYR A 218 -3.11 5.89 -12.21
C TYR A 218 -2.37 5.28 -13.39
N GLY A 219 -1.08 5.54 -13.48
CA GLY A 219 -0.13 4.91 -14.39
C GLY A 219 1.27 4.96 -13.80
N ALA A 220 2.07 3.96 -14.06
CA ALA A 220 3.47 3.91 -13.69
C ALA A 220 4.26 3.10 -14.71
N ASP A 221 5.38 3.62 -15.14
CA ASP A 221 6.43 2.94 -15.87
C ASP A 221 7.80 3.36 -15.30
N GLU A 222 8.89 2.81 -15.80
CA GLU A 222 10.23 3.10 -15.29
C GLU A 222 10.56 4.61 -15.28
N SER A 223 10.03 5.34 -16.25
CA SER A 223 10.37 6.75 -16.51
C SER A 223 9.24 7.73 -16.20
N SER A 224 8.07 7.26 -15.81
CA SER A 224 6.96 8.15 -15.50
C SER A 224 5.95 7.60 -14.49
N ILE A 225 5.27 8.53 -13.83
CA ILE A 225 4.11 8.26 -12.98
C ILE A 225 2.97 9.23 -13.31
N VAL A 226 1.74 8.74 -13.17
CA VAL A 226 0.51 9.52 -13.37
C VAL A 226 -0.26 9.58 -12.06
N ILE A 227 -0.53 10.78 -11.58
CA ILE A 227 -1.24 11.07 -10.33
C ILE A 227 -2.39 12.03 -10.55
N VAL A 228 -3.31 12.13 -9.60
CA VAL A 228 -4.33 13.18 -9.60
C VAL A 228 -3.69 14.51 -9.20
N GLY A 229 -3.97 15.56 -9.96
CA GLY A 229 -3.47 16.89 -9.68
C GLY A 229 -3.84 17.87 -10.77
N LEU A 230 -3.64 19.15 -10.52
CA LEU A 230 -3.86 20.23 -11.48
C LEU A 230 -2.66 21.17 -11.48
N ILE A 231 -2.19 21.48 -12.67
CA ILE A 231 -1.21 22.53 -12.94
C ILE A 231 -1.74 23.39 -14.08
N ASP A 232 -1.44 24.69 -14.07
CA ASP A 232 -1.94 25.60 -15.09
C ASP A 232 -1.16 25.49 -16.42
N GLN A 233 0.09 25.11 -16.30
CA GLN A 233 1.00 24.95 -17.44
C GLN A 233 2.02 23.87 -17.16
N ALA A 234 2.56 23.27 -18.19
CA ALA A 234 3.67 22.36 -18.08
C ALA A 234 4.87 23.04 -17.39
N ALA A 235 5.56 22.28 -16.55
CA ALA A 235 6.68 22.78 -15.78
C ALA A 235 7.81 21.75 -15.75
N GLU A 236 8.99 22.19 -15.37
CA GLU A 236 10.16 21.34 -15.17
C GLU A 236 10.77 21.61 -13.79
N VAL A 237 11.00 20.55 -13.04
CA VAL A 237 11.76 20.62 -11.78
C VAL A 237 13.22 20.30 -12.10
N THR A 238 14.10 21.28 -11.92
CA THR A 238 15.51 21.22 -12.33
C THR A 238 16.48 21.31 -11.16
N SER A 239 15.98 21.20 -9.93
CA SER A 239 16.83 21.25 -8.73
C SER A 239 16.19 20.52 -7.56
N GLY A 240 17.04 20.04 -6.66
CA GLY A 240 16.63 19.29 -5.49
C GLY A 240 16.47 17.80 -5.75
N THR A 241 16.19 17.08 -4.69
CA THR A 241 16.02 15.63 -4.71
C THR A 241 14.55 15.30 -4.54
N VAL A 242 13.98 14.63 -5.53
CA VAL A 242 12.59 14.16 -5.47
C VAL A 242 12.59 12.67 -5.15
N LYS A 243 11.77 12.28 -4.20
CA LYS A 243 11.58 10.90 -3.78
C LYS A 243 10.15 10.45 -4.04
N THR A 244 10.02 9.24 -4.52
CA THR A 244 8.75 8.52 -4.64
C THR A 244 8.89 7.22 -3.84
N ALA A 245 8.02 6.99 -2.86
CA ALA A 245 8.19 5.87 -1.94
C ALA A 245 6.86 5.17 -1.65
N ARG A 246 6.82 3.85 -1.81
CA ARG A 246 5.80 3.00 -1.18
C ARG A 246 6.28 2.64 0.21
N ARG A 247 5.66 3.20 1.23
CA ARG A 247 6.03 2.96 2.62
C ARG A 247 5.16 1.89 3.24
N VAL A 248 5.79 1.00 3.99
CA VAL A 248 5.08 0.08 4.89
C VAL A 248 4.94 0.79 6.22
N PRO A 249 3.72 0.96 6.74
CA PRO A 249 3.52 1.55 8.05
C PRO A 249 4.22 0.75 9.14
N ASP A 250 4.77 1.45 10.13
CA ASP A 250 5.28 0.81 11.34
C ASP A 250 4.11 0.39 12.22
N MET A 251 3.93 -0.92 12.41
CA MET A 251 2.79 -1.52 13.11
C MET A 251 3.29 -2.49 14.17
N ASP A 252 2.71 -2.40 15.38
CA ASP A 252 3.05 -3.28 16.50
C ASP A 252 2.28 -4.60 16.46
N PHE A 253 1.03 -4.56 15.98
CA PHE A 253 0.16 -5.72 15.84
C PHE A 253 -0.44 -5.74 14.45
N ILE A 254 -0.40 -6.90 13.81
CA ILE A 254 -0.83 -7.04 12.42
C ILE A 254 -1.68 -8.30 12.28
N THR A 255 -2.73 -8.20 11.50
CA THR A 255 -3.60 -9.32 11.15
C THR A 255 -4.07 -9.21 9.71
N GLU A 256 -4.48 -10.32 9.13
CA GLU A 256 -5.13 -10.35 7.82
C GLU A 256 -6.65 -10.41 7.98
N CYS A 257 -7.37 -9.64 7.18
CA CYS A 257 -8.80 -9.75 7.02
C CYS A 257 -9.24 -9.22 5.65
N GLY A 258 -9.96 -10.05 4.90
CA GLY A 258 -10.51 -9.67 3.60
C GLY A 258 -9.44 -9.37 2.54
N ASN A 259 -8.38 -10.14 2.51
CA ASN A 259 -7.22 -9.98 1.63
C ASN A 259 -6.52 -8.61 1.78
N ARG A 260 -6.47 -8.12 3.02
CA ARG A 260 -5.76 -6.90 3.42
C ARG A 260 -5.03 -7.14 4.73
N LEU A 261 -3.90 -6.50 4.88
CA LEU A 261 -3.22 -6.42 6.16
C LEU A 261 -3.80 -5.23 6.95
N TRP A 262 -4.20 -5.52 8.17
CA TRP A 262 -4.65 -4.55 9.16
C TRP A 262 -3.65 -4.51 10.28
N GLY A 263 -3.28 -3.34 10.71
CA GLY A 263 -2.35 -3.20 11.80
C GLY A 263 -2.65 -1.98 12.66
N CYS A 264 -2.15 -2.00 13.87
CA CYS A 264 -2.20 -0.86 14.76
C CYS A 264 -0.81 -0.56 15.32
N LYS A 265 -0.56 0.72 15.50
CA LYS A 265 0.55 1.25 16.30
C LYS A 265 0.00 1.55 17.68
N TYR A 266 0.66 0.99 18.71
CA TYR A 266 0.28 1.22 20.09
C TYR A 266 1.52 1.64 20.90
N GLY A 267 1.37 2.64 21.77
CA GLY A 267 2.43 3.06 22.66
C GLY A 267 2.63 4.56 22.71
N VAL A 268 3.84 5.00 22.91
CA VAL A 268 4.23 6.40 22.99
C VAL A 268 5.23 6.71 21.88
N ALA A 269 4.86 7.63 20.99
CA ALA A 269 5.76 8.19 20.00
C ALA A 269 5.88 9.70 20.23
N ASP A 270 7.11 10.20 20.21
CA ASP A 270 7.39 11.64 20.45
C ASP A 270 6.75 12.21 21.75
N GLY A 271 6.71 11.40 22.82
CA GLY A 271 6.10 11.77 24.09
C GLY A 271 4.56 11.79 24.10
N LYS A 272 3.89 11.32 23.05
CA LYS A 272 2.45 11.22 22.95
C LYS A 272 2.01 9.77 22.83
N THR A 273 0.88 9.42 23.43
CA THR A 273 0.25 8.12 23.22
C THR A 273 -0.25 8.04 21.78
N VAL A 274 0.16 6.99 21.07
CA VAL A 274 -0.22 6.73 19.69
C VAL A 274 -1.18 5.55 19.66
N ASN A 275 -2.28 5.71 18.93
CA ASN A 275 -3.31 4.71 18.72
C ASN A 275 -3.78 4.83 17.26
N GLU A 276 -3.04 4.23 16.33
CA GLU A 276 -3.32 4.32 14.91
C GLU A 276 -3.73 2.96 14.35
N LEU A 277 -4.84 2.94 13.65
CA LEU A 277 -5.28 1.80 12.85
C LEU A 277 -4.92 2.06 11.39
N GLN A 278 -4.18 1.14 10.80
CA GLN A 278 -3.77 1.24 9.40
C GLN A 278 -4.18 -0.01 8.62
N ALA A 279 -4.52 0.18 7.36
CA ALA A 279 -4.85 -0.88 6.43
C ALA A 279 -4.11 -0.67 5.10
N GLY A 280 -3.56 -1.74 4.55
CA GLY A 280 -2.85 -1.71 3.28
C GLY A 280 -3.18 -2.90 2.39
N ARG A 281 -3.08 -2.69 1.09
CA ARG A 281 -2.95 -3.74 0.06
C ARG A 281 -1.52 -3.68 -0.46
N PHE A 282 -0.95 -4.84 -0.68
CA PHE A 282 0.37 -5.01 -1.27
C PHE A 282 0.28 -5.83 -2.56
#